data_abb67dcf82701b4b4820acf7f30b78f1
#
_entry.id   abb67dcf82701b4b4820acf7f30b78f1
#
_cell.length_a   1.000
_cell.length_b   1.000
_cell.length_c   1.000
_cell.angle_alpha   90.00
_cell.angle_beta   90.00
_cell.angle_gamma   90.00
#
_symmetry.space_group_name_H-M   'P 1'
#
loop_
_entity.id
_entity.type
_entity.pdbx_description
1 polymer ?
#
loop_
_entity_poly.entity_id
_entity_poly.type
_entity_poly.pdbx_seq_one_letter_code
_entity_poly.pdbx_strand_id
1 'polypeptide(L)'
;MQWSILITGGRVIDTFSGIDEVKDVAISGKTIEEIGTNLPKENADVHIDAQGKIVTPGLVDLHVHNYISRGNQPSVDSDTTNLAFGVTTALDAGTATPGEYPHYWESDIQNTKVRLYSLVRMPDPYGPTPSSIGEVQELITNYDTLLGVKFHHSQKFSSLPLAREAADFGGGILMCEAYGAPIPQLLDWMNPGDILTHTFHAAFRFPIFDHRGQLWSKIWAAKERGVYLDIGHGARGFAFRTLEQAVAQGFKPDTISTDVHVGNIDGPVFDMPTTMSKMFTVGLSLNEIIDMSTRIPARALDQERELGSLAVGTVADVVVSSIDQGEYTYMDVLHETRTAKEKINPETVIYSGNIYDGDKYEPVEMTHKHDAPPGFILTET
;
A
#
# COMPACT_ATOMS: atom_id res chain seq x y z
N MET A 1 16.74 29.63 -14.00
CA MET A 1 16.45 28.24 -14.37
C MET A 1 14.97 28.18 -14.71
N GLN A 2 14.62 27.40 -15.70
CA GLN A 2 13.20 27.23 -16.06
C GLN A 2 12.76 25.87 -15.51
N TRP A 3 11.69 25.85 -14.72
CA TRP A 3 11.09 24.63 -14.19
C TRP A 3 10.03 24.08 -15.17
N SER A 4 9.85 22.79 -15.20
CA SER A 4 8.75 22.18 -15.96
C SER A 4 7.40 22.43 -15.28
N ILE A 5 7.37 22.31 -13.94
CA ILE A 5 6.16 22.53 -13.14
C ILE A 5 6.52 23.31 -11.87
N LEU A 6 5.65 24.24 -11.49
CA LEU A 6 5.69 24.91 -10.19
C LEU A 6 4.34 24.79 -9.50
N ILE A 7 4.34 24.17 -8.30
CA ILE A 7 3.17 24.07 -7.41
C ILE A 7 3.32 25.16 -6.35
N THR A 8 2.32 26.03 -6.15
CA THR A 8 2.44 27.15 -5.21
C THR A 8 1.34 27.15 -4.15
N GLY A 9 1.72 27.63 -2.95
CA GLY A 9 0.78 27.98 -1.87
C GLY A 9 0.14 26.80 -1.18
N GLY A 10 0.55 25.58 -1.42
CA GLY A 10 0.06 24.36 -0.76
C GLY A 10 0.75 24.13 0.58
N ARG A 11 0.05 23.49 1.53
CA ARG A 11 0.67 22.92 2.73
C ARG A 11 1.46 21.69 2.33
N VAL A 12 2.77 21.82 2.23
CA VAL A 12 3.67 20.72 1.94
C VAL A 12 3.82 19.85 3.20
N ILE A 13 3.50 18.56 3.07
CA ILE A 13 3.69 17.56 4.11
C ILE A 13 4.68 16.52 3.60
N ASP A 14 5.92 16.64 4.03
CA ASP A 14 7.01 15.68 3.76
C ASP A 14 7.64 15.25 5.08
N THR A 15 7.25 14.08 5.56
CA THR A 15 7.71 13.54 6.84
C THR A 15 9.18 13.10 6.82
N PHE A 16 9.73 12.82 5.64
CA PHE A 16 11.16 12.52 5.47
C PHE A 16 12.00 13.77 5.74
N SER A 17 11.66 14.90 5.14
CA SER A 17 12.37 16.18 5.32
C SER A 17 11.92 16.95 6.56
N GLY A 18 10.89 16.47 7.27
CA GLY A 18 10.31 17.14 8.43
C GLY A 18 9.58 18.43 8.07
N ILE A 19 9.05 18.56 6.86
CA ILE A 19 8.32 19.74 6.38
C ILE A 19 6.81 19.54 6.62
N ASP A 20 6.19 20.51 7.28
CA ASP A 20 4.74 20.67 7.42
C ASP A 20 4.40 22.17 7.43
N GLU A 21 4.52 22.79 6.26
CA GLU A 21 4.41 24.25 6.10
C GLU A 21 3.84 24.59 4.71
N VAL A 22 3.30 25.81 4.58
CA VAL A 22 2.93 26.34 3.26
C VAL A 22 4.22 26.68 2.50
N LYS A 23 4.46 25.96 1.41
CA LYS A 23 5.64 26.08 0.54
C LYS A 23 5.24 25.97 -0.92
N ASP A 24 6.18 26.36 -1.78
CA ASP A 24 6.14 26.11 -3.21
C ASP A 24 7.09 24.95 -3.54
N VAL A 25 6.71 24.13 -4.52
CA VAL A 25 7.51 22.99 -4.99
C VAL A 25 7.78 23.17 -6.49
N ALA A 26 9.04 23.28 -6.85
CA ALA A 26 9.47 23.39 -8.24
C ALA A 26 10.05 22.06 -8.74
N ILE A 27 9.65 21.68 -9.95
CA ILE A 27 10.03 20.42 -10.60
C ILE A 27 10.76 20.73 -11.90
N SER A 28 11.90 20.07 -12.11
CA SER A 28 12.64 20.12 -13.38
C SER A 28 12.80 18.71 -13.96
N GLY A 29 12.17 18.47 -15.11
CA GLY A 29 12.15 17.14 -15.69
C GLY A 29 11.54 16.12 -14.74
N LYS A 30 12.33 15.14 -14.26
CA LYS A 30 11.85 14.03 -13.40
C LYS A 30 12.18 14.22 -11.92
N THR A 31 12.71 15.37 -11.49
CA THR A 31 13.20 15.56 -10.13
C THR A 31 12.62 16.78 -9.45
N ILE A 32 12.49 16.72 -8.13
CA ILE A 32 12.25 17.90 -7.30
C ILE A 32 13.50 18.79 -7.37
N GLU A 33 13.34 20.01 -7.83
CA GLU A 33 14.47 20.96 -8.01
C GLU A 33 14.61 21.91 -6.83
N GLU A 34 13.48 22.44 -6.32
CA GLU A 34 13.49 23.41 -5.23
C GLU A 34 12.21 23.33 -4.42
N ILE A 35 12.35 23.52 -3.09
CA ILE A 35 11.23 23.80 -2.18
C ILE A 35 11.48 25.14 -1.52
N GLY A 36 10.59 26.08 -1.73
CA GLY A 36 10.79 27.46 -1.28
C GLY A 36 9.50 28.15 -0.89
N THR A 37 9.57 29.49 -0.82
CA THR A 37 8.43 30.37 -0.62
C THR A 37 8.49 31.50 -1.63
N ASN A 38 7.34 31.83 -2.24
CA ASN A 38 7.23 32.89 -3.24
C ASN A 38 8.17 32.67 -4.45
N LEU A 39 8.27 31.44 -4.92
CA LEU A 39 9.02 31.12 -6.11
C LEU A 39 8.40 31.82 -7.34
N PRO A 40 9.23 32.37 -8.27
CA PRO A 40 8.73 33.17 -9.38
C PRO A 40 7.96 32.31 -10.39
N LYS A 41 6.67 32.56 -10.57
CA LYS A 41 5.77 31.79 -11.44
C LYS A 41 6.18 31.85 -12.91
N GLU A 42 6.80 32.95 -13.32
CA GLU A 42 7.31 33.17 -14.66
C GLU A 42 8.47 32.23 -15.03
N ASN A 43 9.04 31.53 -14.07
CA ASN A 43 10.12 30.56 -14.31
C ASN A 43 9.59 29.14 -14.55
N ALA A 44 8.29 28.92 -14.64
CA ALA A 44 7.71 27.60 -14.84
C ALA A 44 6.89 27.52 -16.14
N ASP A 45 6.98 26.38 -16.82
CA ASP A 45 6.17 26.12 -18.02
C ASP A 45 4.71 25.84 -17.63
N VAL A 46 4.50 25.14 -16.52
CA VAL A 46 3.18 24.84 -15.94
C VAL A 46 3.11 25.33 -14.51
N HIS A 47 2.02 26.02 -14.15
CA HIS A 47 1.75 26.48 -12.79
C HIS A 47 0.51 25.81 -12.24
N ILE A 48 0.64 25.21 -11.03
CA ILE A 48 -0.45 24.59 -10.27
C ILE A 48 -0.67 25.40 -9.00
N ASP A 49 -1.89 25.92 -8.81
CA ASP A 49 -2.29 26.60 -7.57
C ASP A 49 -2.82 25.56 -6.58
N ALA A 50 -2.06 25.37 -5.50
CA ALA A 50 -2.40 24.45 -4.41
C ALA A 50 -2.88 25.18 -3.14
N GLN A 51 -3.31 26.45 -3.24
CA GLN A 51 -3.79 27.18 -2.08
C GLN A 51 -4.96 26.46 -1.41
N GLY A 52 -4.84 26.23 -0.09
CA GLY A 52 -5.84 25.51 0.71
C GLY A 52 -5.77 23.99 0.57
N LYS A 53 -4.83 23.46 -0.20
CA LYS A 53 -4.61 22.02 -0.42
C LYS A 53 -3.35 21.55 0.28
N ILE A 54 -3.21 20.23 0.39
CA ILE A 54 -1.95 19.58 0.80
C ILE A 54 -1.17 19.16 -0.45
N VAL A 55 0.16 19.19 -0.32
CA VAL A 55 1.11 18.72 -1.32
C VAL A 55 1.98 17.67 -0.64
N THR A 56 1.91 16.44 -1.11
CA THR A 56 2.60 15.29 -0.50
C THR A 56 3.48 14.60 -1.53
N PRO A 57 4.45 13.77 -1.10
CA PRO A 57 5.06 12.80 -1.98
C PRO A 57 4.00 11.90 -2.63
N GLY A 58 4.33 11.27 -3.75
CA GLY A 58 3.53 10.20 -4.33
C GLY A 58 3.27 9.08 -3.32
N LEU A 59 2.05 8.56 -3.32
CA LEU A 59 1.65 7.50 -2.41
C LEU A 59 2.31 6.18 -2.81
N VAL A 60 2.60 5.36 -1.80
CA VAL A 60 3.18 4.02 -1.96
C VAL A 60 2.21 3.00 -1.35
N ASP A 61 1.70 2.09 -2.17
CA ASP A 61 0.80 1.01 -1.74
C ASP A 61 1.53 -0.33 -1.72
N LEU A 62 1.76 -0.88 -0.53
CA LEU A 62 2.51 -2.13 -0.35
C LEU A 62 1.69 -3.40 -0.64
N HIS A 63 0.42 -3.28 -1.01
CA HIS A 63 -0.41 -4.44 -1.23
C HIS A 63 -1.48 -4.18 -2.29
N VAL A 64 -1.19 -4.62 -3.51
CA VAL A 64 -2.11 -4.54 -4.65
C VAL A 64 -2.12 -5.87 -5.43
N HIS A 65 -3.06 -6.03 -6.35
CA HIS A 65 -3.14 -7.16 -7.27
C HIS A 65 -3.34 -6.66 -8.71
N ASN A 66 -2.27 -6.69 -9.52
CA ASN A 66 -2.23 -6.02 -10.83
C ASN A 66 -1.87 -6.92 -12.03
N TYR A 67 -1.89 -8.23 -11.89
CA TYR A 67 -1.60 -9.16 -12.98
C TYR A 67 -2.85 -9.43 -13.83
N ILE A 68 -3.26 -8.45 -14.67
CA ILE A 68 -4.49 -8.52 -15.48
C ILE A 68 -4.38 -9.56 -16.58
N SER A 69 -3.25 -9.64 -17.26
CA SER A 69 -3.04 -10.54 -18.41
C SER A 69 -3.17 -12.01 -18.06
N ARG A 70 -3.20 -12.37 -16.78
CA ARG A 70 -3.51 -13.73 -16.31
C ARG A 70 -4.94 -14.16 -16.60
N GLY A 71 -5.86 -13.23 -16.76
CA GLY A 71 -7.25 -13.43 -17.22
C GLY A 71 -8.25 -13.96 -16.20
N ASN A 72 -7.83 -14.74 -15.18
CA ASN A 72 -8.72 -15.37 -14.20
C ASN A 72 -8.42 -14.97 -12.75
N GLN A 73 -7.68 -13.90 -12.55
CA GLN A 73 -7.31 -13.42 -11.23
C GLN A 73 -8.08 -12.17 -10.86
N PRO A 74 -8.22 -11.88 -9.58
CA PRO A 74 -8.92 -10.70 -9.09
C PRO A 74 -8.10 -9.41 -9.27
N SER A 75 -7.35 -9.26 -10.36
CA SER A 75 -6.45 -8.14 -10.62
C SER A 75 -7.17 -6.93 -11.21
N VAL A 76 -6.63 -5.74 -10.94
CA VAL A 76 -7.12 -4.46 -11.44
C VAL A 76 -6.03 -3.73 -12.22
N ASP A 77 -6.43 -2.79 -13.07
CA ASP A 77 -5.51 -1.96 -13.85
C ASP A 77 -4.83 -0.92 -12.95
N SER A 78 -3.49 -0.97 -12.86
CA SER A 78 -2.71 -0.09 -11.98
C SER A 78 -2.82 1.39 -12.33
N ASP A 79 -2.93 1.73 -13.60
CA ASP A 79 -2.93 3.12 -14.02
C ASP A 79 -4.23 3.81 -13.63
N THR A 80 -5.37 3.13 -13.81
CA THR A 80 -6.68 3.68 -13.52
C THR A 80 -7.10 3.55 -12.04
N THR A 81 -6.58 2.56 -11.31
CA THR A 81 -6.98 2.25 -9.93
C THR A 81 -5.98 2.69 -8.87
N ASN A 82 -4.70 2.78 -9.22
CA ASN A 82 -3.64 3.21 -8.32
C ASN A 82 -3.13 4.61 -8.70
N LEU A 83 -2.53 4.78 -9.90
CA LEU A 83 -1.90 6.04 -10.30
C LEU A 83 -2.91 7.20 -10.33
N ALA A 84 -4.09 6.98 -10.87
CA ALA A 84 -5.16 7.97 -10.93
C ALA A 84 -5.61 8.48 -9.55
N PHE A 85 -5.33 7.73 -8.48
CA PHE A 85 -5.64 8.06 -7.10
C PHE A 85 -4.39 8.46 -6.27
N GLY A 86 -3.27 8.75 -6.96
CA GLY A 86 -2.05 9.26 -6.31
C GLY A 86 -1.03 8.21 -5.92
N VAL A 87 -1.29 6.92 -6.13
CA VAL A 87 -0.32 5.85 -5.86
C VAL A 87 0.67 5.79 -7.03
N THR A 88 1.85 6.34 -6.83
CA THR A 88 2.91 6.39 -7.85
C THR A 88 3.81 5.15 -7.81
N THR A 89 3.81 4.45 -6.70
CA THR A 89 4.56 3.20 -6.49
C THR A 89 3.68 2.17 -5.81
N ALA A 90 3.67 0.95 -6.34
CA ALA A 90 2.87 -0.15 -5.80
C ALA A 90 3.69 -1.45 -5.70
N LEU A 91 3.31 -2.31 -4.76
CA LEU A 91 3.85 -3.67 -4.60
C LEU A 91 2.73 -4.69 -4.84
N ASP A 92 2.81 -5.44 -5.95
CA ASP A 92 1.94 -6.60 -6.15
C ASP A 92 2.29 -7.69 -5.14
N ALA A 93 1.30 -8.04 -4.32
CA ALA A 93 1.49 -8.94 -3.19
C ALA A 93 1.37 -10.43 -3.57
N GLY A 94 2.05 -10.83 -4.62
CA GLY A 94 2.17 -12.23 -5.02
C GLY A 94 0.98 -12.75 -5.81
N THR A 95 0.47 -11.97 -6.74
CA THR A 95 -0.54 -12.46 -7.69
C THR A 95 0.03 -13.54 -8.60
N ALA A 96 1.27 -13.39 -9.05
CA ALA A 96 1.97 -14.37 -9.85
C ALA A 96 2.65 -15.46 -9.00
N THR A 97 2.63 -16.69 -9.49
CA THR A 97 3.54 -17.77 -9.05
C THR A 97 4.89 -17.62 -9.74
N PRO A 98 5.97 -18.29 -9.26
CA PRO A 98 7.28 -18.22 -9.92
C PRO A 98 7.23 -18.57 -11.41
N GLY A 99 6.56 -19.65 -11.80
CA GLY A 99 6.44 -20.04 -13.20
C GLY A 99 5.65 -19.08 -14.10
N GLU A 100 4.83 -18.21 -13.51
CA GLU A 100 4.05 -17.20 -14.24
C GLU A 100 4.79 -15.84 -14.32
N TYR A 101 5.81 -15.63 -13.48
CA TYR A 101 6.44 -14.33 -13.31
C TYR A 101 7.02 -13.71 -14.59
N PRO A 102 7.73 -14.50 -15.46
CA PRO A 102 8.24 -13.93 -16.71
C PRO A 102 7.15 -13.35 -17.61
N HIS A 103 5.99 -14.02 -17.70
CA HIS A 103 4.85 -13.49 -18.45
C HIS A 103 4.27 -12.25 -17.79
N TYR A 104 4.10 -12.24 -16.47
CA TYR A 104 3.61 -11.08 -15.72
C TYR A 104 4.51 -9.85 -15.93
N TRP A 105 5.82 -10.05 -15.87
CA TRP A 105 6.78 -8.96 -16.08
C TRP A 105 6.68 -8.38 -17.49
N GLU A 106 6.61 -9.23 -18.51
CA GLU A 106 6.55 -8.82 -19.91
C GLU A 106 5.19 -8.18 -20.27
N SER A 107 4.08 -8.72 -19.77
CA SER A 107 2.74 -8.30 -20.18
C SER A 107 2.20 -7.13 -19.37
N ASP A 108 2.48 -7.04 -18.09
CA ASP A 108 1.86 -6.06 -17.20
C ASP A 108 2.89 -5.10 -16.59
N ILE A 109 3.94 -5.60 -15.91
CA ILE A 109 4.89 -4.72 -15.19
C ILE A 109 5.58 -3.73 -16.12
N GLN A 110 6.04 -4.17 -17.29
CA GLN A 110 6.70 -3.29 -18.26
C GLN A 110 5.75 -2.31 -18.97
N ASN A 111 4.46 -2.56 -18.96
CA ASN A 111 3.48 -1.80 -19.72
C ASN A 111 2.63 -0.84 -18.87
N THR A 112 2.70 -0.91 -17.55
CA THR A 112 2.05 0.05 -16.65
C THR A 112 2.89 1.32 -16.48
N LYS A 113 2.25 2.46 -16.24
CA LYS A 113 2.92 3.71 -15.87
C LYS A 113 3.32 3.72 -14.41
N VAL A 114 2.52 3.10 -13.51
CA VAL A 114 2.86 2.97 -12.08
C VAL A 114 4.23 2.29 -11.94
N ARG A 115 5.06 2.76 -11.02
CA ARG A 115 6.27 2.03 -10.61
C ARG A 115 5.83 0.79 -9.84
N LEU A 116 5.79 -0.35 -10.53
CA LEU A 116 5.24 -1.59 -10.01
C LEU A 116 6.36 -2.56 -9.64
N TYR A 117 6.51 -2.78 -8.33
CA TYR A 117 7.28 -3.89 -7.76
C TYR A 117 6.36 -5.08 -7.49
N SER A 118 6.95 -6.23 -7.20
CA SER A 118 6.16 -7.44 -6.97
C SER A 118 6.85 -8.42 -6.02
N LEU A 119 6.02 -9.29 -5.45
CA LEU A 119 6.43 -10.51 -4.80
C LEU A 119 5.90 -11.69 -5.63
N VAL A 120 6.53 -12.86 -5.53
CA VAL A 120 5.92 -14.08 -6.03
C VAL A 120 5.26 -14.84 -4.90
N ARG A 121 4.08 -15.38 -5.17
CA ARG A 121 3.45 -16.32 -4.25
C ARG A 121 4.08 -17.69 -4.44
N MET A 122 4.86 -18.13 -3.46
CA MET A 122 5.43 -19.48 -3.52
C MET A 122 4.31 -20.53 -3.42
N PRO A 123 4.12 -21.39 -4.40
CA PRO A 123 3.12 -22.44 -4.30
C PRO A 123 3.47 -23.44 -3.19
N ASP A 124 2.45 -24.16 -2.70
CA ASP A 124 2.66 -25.28 -1.77
C ASP A 124 3.64 -26.26 -2.43
N PRO A 125 4.80 -26.57 -1.81
CA PRO A 125 5.79 -27.47 -2.38
C PRO A 125 5.25 -28.90 -2.61
N TYR A 126 4.11 -29.22 -2.03
CA TYR A 126 3.37 -30.47 -2.22
C TYR A 126 2.12 -30.28 -3.08
N GLY A 127 1.93 -29.11 -3.68
CA GLY A 127 0.81 -28.79 -4.57
C GLY A 127 1.01 -29.30 -6.00
N PRO A 128 0.01 -29.10 -6.86
CA PRO A 128 0.06 -29.57 -8.24
C PRO A 128 1.12 -28.88 -9.12
N THR A 129 1.57 -27.71 -8.72
CA THR A 129 2.64 -26.93 -9.39
C THR A 129 3.66 -26.45 -8.35
N PRO A 130 4.48 -27.37 -7.82
CA PRO A 130 5.49 -26.99 -6.84
C PRO A 130 6.57 -26.13 -7.51
N SER A 131 7.00 -25.05 -6.82
CA SER A 131 8.16 -24.27 -7.21
C SER A 131 9.33 -24.60 -6.29
N SER A 132 10.53 -24.56 -6.86
CA SER A 132 11.75 -24.73 -6.09
C SER A 132 12.25 -23.39 -5.54
N ILE A 133 13.02 -23.44 -4.45
CA ILE A 133 13.72 -22.26 -3.93
C ILE A 133 14.65 -21.68 -5.01
N GLY A 134 15.39 -22.53 -5.72
CA GLY A 134 16.30 -22.11 -6.79
C GLY A 134 15.62 -21.35 -7.92
N GLU A 135 14.39 -21.72 -8.29
CA GLU A 135 13.60 -20.99 -9.28
C GLU A 135 13.28 -19.56 -8.81
N VAL A 136 12.86 -19.40 -7.56
CA VAL A 136 12.61 -18.06 -6.98
C VAL A 136 13.89 -17.23 -6.91
N GLN A 137 15.01 -17.84 -6.53
CA GLN A 137 16.32 -17.18 -6.46
C GLN A 137 16.80 -16.71 -7.85
N GLU A 138 16.58 -17.51 -8.87
CA GLU A 138 16.89 -17.15 -10.27
C GLU A 138 16.02 -15.95 -10.72
N LEU A 139 14.75 -15.95 -10.39
CA LEU A 139 13.85 -14.82 -10.70
C LEU A 139 14.28 -13.53 -9.99
N ILE A 140 14.56 -13.58 -8.69
CA ILE A 140 15.03 -12.37 -7.94
C ILE A 140 16.34 -11.84 -8.55
N THR A 141 17.21 -12.71 -9.05
CA THR A 141 18.46 -12.30 -9.71
C THR A 141 18.23 -11.62 -11.05
N ASN A 142 17.20 -12.04 -11.80
CA ASN A 142 16.97 -11.61 -13.17
C ASN A 142 16.01 -10.43 -13.30
N TYR A 143 15.22 -10.14 -12.27
CA TYR A 143 14.17 -9.10 -12.33
C TYR A 143 14.27 -8.14 -11.14
N ASP A 144 14.77 -6.93 -11.36
CA ASP A 144 14.93 -5.89 -10.34
C ASP A 144 13.61 -5.46 -9.68
N THR A 145 12.48 -5.73 -10.34
CA THR A 145 11.14 -5.44 -9.83
C THR A 145 10.60 -6.52 -8.89
N LEU A 146 11.25 -7.69 -8.81
CA LEU A 146 10.86 -8.77 -7.91
C LEU A 146 11.62 -8.66 -6.59
N LEU A 147 10.92 -8.26 -5.54
CA LEU A 147 11.54 -7.95 -4.24
C LEU A 147 11.51 -9.11 -3.24
N GLY A 148 10.83 -10.21 -3.54
CA GLY A 148 10.77 -11.33 -2.59
C GLY A 148 9.55 -12.23 -2.74
N VAL A 149 9.04 -12.71 -1.61
CA VAL A 149 8.07 -13.81 -1.55
C VAL A 149 6.85 -13.45 -0.70
N LYS A 150 5.67 -13.81 -1.17
CA LYS A 150 4.40 -13.78 -0.41
C LYS A 150 4.09 -15.16 0.16
N PHE A 151 3.91 -15.23 1.49
CA PHE A 151 3.29 -16.35 2.17
C PHE A 151 1.78 -16.07 2.33
N HIS A 152 0.97 -16.77 1.53
CA HIS A 152 -0.47 -16.58 1.45
C HIS A 152 -1.21 -17.58 2.38
N HIS A 153 -2.37 -17.18 2.92
CA HIS A 153 -3.15 -18.00 3.87
C HIS A 153 -3.62 -19.36 3.32
N SER A 154 -3.67 -19.54 2.01
CA SER A 154 -4.01 -20.84 1.40
C SER A 154 -2.88 -21.85 1.48
N GLN A 155 -1.66 -21.41 1.84
CA GLN A 155 -0.50 -22.28 1.97
C GLN A 155 -0.48 -22.96 3.34
N LYS A 156 0.07 -24.17 3.38
CA LYS A 156 0.28 -24.84 4.65
C LYS A 156 1.38 -24.14 5.45
N PHE A 157 1.21 -23.99 6.74
CA PHE A 157 2.22 -23.40 7.63
C PHE A 157 3.59 -24.11 7.51
N SER A 158 3.61 -25.40 7.20
CA SER A 158 4.83 -26.18 6.98
C SER A 158 5.66 -25.72 5.76
N SER A 159 5.09 -24.91 4.86
CA SER A 159 5.83 -24.33 3.73
C SER A 159 6.47 -22.98 4.05
N LEU A 160 6.16 -22.38 5.20
CA LEU A 160 6.74 -21.09 5.61
C LEU A 160 8.28 -21.10 5.70
N PRO A 161 8.95 -22.16 6.22
CA PRO A 161 10.41 -22.24 6.20
C PRO A 161 11.01 -22.13 4.78
N LEU A 162 10.36 -22.73 3.78
CA LEU A 162 10.81 -22.67 2.39
C LEU A 162 10.59 -21.25 1.79
N ALA A 163 9.46 -20.61 2.13
CA ALA A 163 9.21 -19.22 1.74
C ALA A 163 10.25 -18.29 2.36
N ARG A 164 10.62 -18.51 3.63
CA ARG A 164 11.67 -17.74 4.31
C ARG A 164 13.02 -17.91 3.62
N GLU A 165 13.42 -19.16 3.38
CA GLU A 165 14.70 -19.47 2.71
C GLU A 165 14.76 -18.86 1.30
N ALA A 166 13.66 -18.90 0.54
CA ALA A 166 13.58 -18.26 -0.76
C ALA A 166 13.70 -16.72 -0.68
N ALA A 167 13.08 -16.11 0.31
CA ALA A 167 13.13 -14.66 0.52
C ALA A 167 14.48 -14.18 1.07
N ASP A 168 15.19 -14.99 1.85
CA ASP A 168 16.53 -14.63 2.39
C ASP A 168 17.58 -14.47 1.28
N PHE A 169 17.34 -15.06 0.12
CA PHE A 169 18.21 -14.91 -1.01
C PHE A 169 18.18 -13.45 -1.53
N GLY A 170 19.35 -12.87 -1.68
CA GLY A 170 19.47 -11.48 -2.17
C GLY A 170 18.95 -10.41 -1.20
N GLY A 171 18.60 -10.76 0.05
CA GLY A 171 18.02 -9.82 1.02
C GLY A 171 16.56 -9.48 0.74
N GLY A 172 15.81 -10.38 0.08
CA GLY A 172 14.43 -10.15 -0.32
C GLY A 172 13.44 -10.11 0.85
N ILE A 173 12.29 -9.52 0.60
CA ILE A 173 11.19 -9.33 1.55
C ILE A 173 10.36 -10.62 1.66
N LEU A 174 10.01 -11.02 2.88
CA LEU A 174 8.92 -11.96 3.13
C LEU A 174 7.68 -11.20 3.59
N MET A 175 6.62 -11.25 2.80
CA MET A 175 5.32 -10.75 3.24
C MET A 175 4.44 -11.92 3.68
N CYS A 176 3.95 -11.86 4.93
CA CYS A 176 3.05 -12.87 5.50
C CYS A 176 1.67 -12.28 5.78
N GLU A 177 0.62 -13.10 5.62
CA GLU A 177 -0.74 -12.74 6.03
C GLU A 177 -0.98 -13.11 7.49
N ALA A 178 -1.45 -12.16 8.29
CA ALA A 178 -1.61 -12.33 9.74
C ALA A 178 -2.58 -13.47 10.11
N TYR A 179 -3.58 -13.73 9.29
CA TYR A 179 -4.54 -14.83 9.52
C TYR A 179 -4.13 -16.17 8.85
N GLY A 180 -2.95 -16.23 8.24
CA GLY A 180 -2.45 -17.43 7.57
C GLY A 180 -1.93 -18.50 8.52
N ALA A 181 -1.51 -18.11 9.75
CA ALA A 181 -0.93 -19.00 10.74
C ALA A 181 -1.06 -18.40 12.16
N PRO A 182 -0.84 -19.20 13.24
CA PRO A 182 -0.79 -18.66 14.59
C PRO A 182 0.25 -17.54 14.72
N ILE A 183 -0.19 -16.34 15.09
CA ILE A 183 0.63 -15.12 15.12
C ILE A 183 1.99 -15.30 15.83
N PRO A 184 2.03 -15.88 17.09
CA PRO A 184 3.32 -16.00 17.77
C PRO A 184 4.34 -16.88 17.02
N GLN A 185 3.87 -17.91 16.31
CA GLN A 185 4.72 -18.80 15.53
C GLN A 185 5.10 -18.19 14.19
N LEU A 186 4.17 -17.46 13.53
CA LEU A 186 4.42 -16.78 12.27
C LEU A 186 5.55 -15.74 12.41
N LEU A 187 5.49 -14.94 13.48
CA LEU A 187 6.47 -13.88 13.75
C LEU A 187 7.88 -14.40 14.07
N ASP A 188 8.02 -15.68 14.47
CA ASP A 188 9.34 -16.30 14.66
C ASP A 188 10.12 -16.48 13.34
N TRP A 189 9.42 -16.47 12.21
CA TRP A 189 10.01 -16.62 10.86
C TRP A 189 10.23 -15.28 10.15
N MET A 190 9.87 -14.17 10.76
CA MET A 190 9.96 -12.85 10.13
C MET A 190 11.21 -12.10 10.60
N ASN A 191 11.95 -11.55 9.65
CA ASN A 191 13.14 -10.75 9.85
C ASN A 191 12.84 -9.24 9.82
N PRO A 192 13.75 -8.37 10.29
CA PRO A 192 13.65 -6.93 10.02
C PRO A 192 13.49 -6.66 8.53
N GLY A 193 12.56 -5.78 8.16
CA GLY A 193 12.21 -5.46 6.77
C GLY A 193 11.05 -6.28 6.20
N ASP A 194 10.69 -7.41 6.83
CA ASP A 194 9.52 -8.18 6.41
C ASP A 194 8.20 -7.47 6.73
N ILE A 195 7.13 -7.88 6.05
CA ILE A 195 5.82 -7.25 6.15
C ILE A 195 4.78 -8.26 6.66
N LEU A 196 4.18 -7.97 7.82
CA LEU A 196 2.98 -8.67 8.27
C LEU A 196 1.76 -7.88 7.79
N THR A 197 1.17 -8.31 6.69
CA THR A 197 -0.03 -7.67 6.13
C THR A 197 -1.31 -8.23 6.73
N HIS A 198 -2.44 -7.52 6.58
CA HIS A 198 -3.72 -7.86 7.20
C HIS A 198 -3.62 -7.95 8.73
N THR A 199 -2.74 -7.16 9.33
CA THR A 199 -2.48 -7.22 10.77
C THR A 199 -3.76 -7.00 11.59
N PHE A 200 -4.64 -6.10 11.13
CA PHE A 200 -5.82 -5.67 11.89
C PHE A 200 -7.12 -6.35 11.42
N HIS A 201 -7.00 -7.62 11.01
CA HIS A 201 -8.14 -8.43 10.60
C HIS A 201 -9.07 -8.81 11.76
N ALA A 202 -10.29 -9.26 11.42
CA ALA A 202 -11.27 -9.74 12.40
C ALA A 202 -11.51 -11.27 12.35
N ALA A 203 -10.63 -12.02 11.68
CA ALA A 203 -10.78 -13.47 11.58
C ALA A 203 -10.69 -14.13 12.97
N PHE A 204 -11.58 -15.07 13.26
CA PHE A 204 -11.56 -15.83 14.52
C PHE A 204 -10.30 -16.70 14.68
N ARG A 205 -9.72 -17.12 13.55
CA ARG A 205 -8.46 -17.86 13.56
C ARG A 205 -7.31 -16.88 13.69
N PHE A 206 -6.41 -17.18 14.62
CA PHE A 206 -5.14 -16.45 14.80
C PHE A 206 -5.28 -14.95 15.08
N PRO A 207 -6.12 -14.56 16.07
CA PRO A 207 -6.28 -13.15 16.41
C PRO A 207 -4.95 -12.54 16.88
N ILE A 208 -4.80 -11.24 16.64
CA ILE A 208 -3.63 -10.48 17.13
C ILE A 208 -3.68 -10.24 18.64
N PHE A 209 -4.80 -10.51 19.29
CA PHE A 209 -4.98 -10.38 20.72
C PHE A 209 -4.99 -11.75 21.42
N ASP A 210 -4.51 -11.77 22.64
CA ASP A 210 -4.62 -12.92 23.53
C ASP A 210 -6.05 -13.04 24.12
N HIS A 211 -6.27 -14.08 24.93
CA HIS A 211 -7.56 -14.33 25.58
C HIS A 211 -7.99 -13.23 26.59
N ARG A 212 -7.10 -12.29 26.92
CA ARG A 212 -7.39 -11.14 27.79
C ARG A 212 -7.66 -9.88 26.99
N GLY A 213 -7.64 -9.98 25.66
CA GLY A 213 -7.78 -8.83 24.76
C GLY A 213 -6.53 -7.96 24.66
N GLN A 214 -5.37 -8.46 25.11
CA GLN A 214 -4.10 -7.75 24.98
C GLN A 214 -3.39 -8.19 23.69
N LEU A 215 -2.73 -7.26 23.01
CA LEU A 215 -1.86 -7.60 21.89
C LEU A 215 -0.79 -8.60 22.35
N TRP A 216 -0.55 -9.63 21.53
CA TRP A 216 0.54 -10.56 21.80
C TRP A 216 1.87 -9.80 21.95
N SER A 217 2.61 -10.09 23.01
CA SER A 217 3.93 -9.46 23.23
C SER A 217 4.88 -9.64 22.06
N LYS A 218 4.75 -10.73 21.29
CA LYS A 218 5.53 -10.96 20.07
C LYS A 218 5.23 -9.97 18.94
N ILE A 219 4.01 -9.38 18.88
CA ILE A 219 3.68 -8.34 17.90
C ILE A 219 4.48 -7.06 18.23
N TRP A 220 4.51 -6.66 19.50
CA TRP A 220 5.35 -5.54 19.95
C TRP A 220 6.83 -5.79 19.62
N ALA A 221 7.34 -6.96 20.00
CA ALA A 221 8.73 -7.33 19.73
C ALA A 221 9.05 -7.41 18.22
N ALA A 222 8.09 -7.82 17.38
CA ALA A 222 8.27 -7.83 15.93
C ALA A 222 8.38 -6.40 15.37
N LYS A 223 7.50 -5.50 15.80
CA LYS A 223 7.56 -4.08 15.43
C LYS A 223 8.89 -3.45 15.88
N GLU A 224 9.30 -3.64 17.12
CA GLU A 224 10.58 -3.15 17.66
C GLU A 224 11.79 -3.70 16.90
N ARG A 225 11.71 -4.92 16.39
CA ARG A 225 12.74 -5.58 15.59
C ARG A 225 12.78 -5.05 14.15
N GLY A 226 11.75 -4.34 13.69
CA GLY A 226 11.69 -3.76 12.35
C GLY A 226 10.85 -4.56 11.35
N VAL A 227 9.94 -5.44 11.81
CA VAL A 227 8.88 -6.01 10.98
C VAL A 227 7.79 -4.95 10.79
N TYR A 228 7.40 -4.67 9.56
CA TYR A 228 6.33 -3.72 9.24
C TYR A 228 4.95 -4.35 9.45
N LEU A 229 4.11 -3.67 10.24
CA LEU A 229 2.73 -4.08 10.53
C LEU A 229 1.80 -3.29 9.61
N ASP A 230 1.29 -3.97 8.60
CA ASP A 230 0.56 -3.36 7.50
C ASP A 230 -0.96 -3.54 7.65
N ILE A 231 -1.72 -2.53 7.23
CA ILE A 231 -3.19 -2.59 7.20
C ILE A 231 -3.65 -3.69 6.23
N GLY A 232 -3.22 -3.65 4.96
CA GLY A 232 -3.67 -4.60 3.95
C GLY A 232 -5.19 -4.73 3.95
N HIS A 233 -5.92 -3.67 3.62
CA HIS A 233 -7.37 -3.59 3.86
C HIS A 233 -8.12 -4.79 3.28
N GLY A 234 -8.04 -4.98 1.97
CA GLY A 234 -8.63 -6.09 1.25
C GLY A 234 -10.11 -6.32 1.54
N ALA A 235 -10.56 -7.52 1.16
CA ALA A 235 -11.91 -7.98 1.45
C ALA A 235 -12.02 -8.68 2.83
N ARG A 236 -10.90 -8.90 3.55
CA ARG A 236 -10.85 -9.65 4.83
C ARG A 236 -9.86 -9.09 5.84
N GLY A 237 -8.95 -8.21 5.42
CA GLY A 237 -7.73 -7.85 6.17
C GLY A 237 -7.92 -6.75 7.20
N PHE A 238 -9.04 -6.02 7.20
CA PHE A 238 -9.21 -4.85 8.04
C PHE A 238 -10.57 -4.79 8.73
N ALA A 239 -10.55 -4.61 10.06
CA ALA A 239 -11.75 -4.31 10.84
C ALA A 239 -11.50 -3.14 11.80
N PHE A 240 -12.41 -2.17 11.83
CA PHE A 240 -12.33 -1.01 12.73
C PHE A 240 -12.12 -1.41 14.18
N ARG A 241 -12.95 -2.33 14.69
CA ARG A 241 -12.88 -2.78 16.09
C ARG A 241 -11.51 -3.33 16.46
N THR A 242 -10.82 -4.01 15.53
CA THR A 242 -9.48 -4.58 15.78
C THR A 242 -8.44 -3.49 15.85
N LEU A 243 -8.46 -2.53 14.91
CA LEU A 243 -7.55 -1.39 14.93
C LEU A 243 -7.83 -0.47 16.13
N GLU A 244 -9.08 -0.15 16.43
CA GLU A 244 -9.48 0.64 17.60
C GLU A 244 -8.94 0.04 18.90
N GLN A 245 -9.06 -1.28 19.06
CA GLN A 245 -8.55 -1.99 20.23
C GLN A 245 -7.02 -1.97 20.32
N ALA A 246 -6.33 -2.02 19.18
CA ALA A 246 -4.87 -1.89 19.13
C ALA A 246 -4.42 -0.47 19.46
N VAL A 247 -5.05 0.54 18.85
CA VAL A 247 -4.74 1.97 19.10
C VAL A 247 -5.02 2.33 20.57
N ALA A 248 -6.08 1.80 21.18
CA ALA A 248 -6.35 2.01 22.59
C ALA A 248 -5.24 1.45 23.51
N GLN A 249 -4.44 0.51 23.03
CA GLN A 249 -3.25 -0.01 23.72
C GLN A 249 -1.96 0.73 23.33
N GLY A 250 -2.05 1.81 22.53
CA GLY A 250 -0.91 2.56 22.04
C GLY A 250 -0.21 1.96 20.82
N PHE A 251 -0.82 0.95 20.19
CA PHE A 251 -0.25 0.26 19.04
C PHE A 251 -0.88 0.78 17.73
N LYS A 252 -0.06 1.32 16.84
CA LYS A 252 -0.47 1.83 15.53
C LYS A 252 0.13 0.99 14.42
N PRO A 253 -0.50 0.93 13.23
CA PRO A 253 0.12 0.33 12.04
C PRO A 253 1.43 1.06 11.67
N ASP A 254 2.24 0.43 10.84
CA ASP A 254 3.41 1.07 10.21
C ASP A 254 3.05 1.57 8.82
N THR A 255 2.23 0.82 8.09
CA THR A 255 1.84 1.13 6.72
C THR A 255 0.34 1.00 6.49
N ILE A 256 -0.16 1.80 5.56
CA ILE A 256 -1.52 1.72 5.04
C ILE A 256 -1.41 1.19 3.62
N SER A 257 -2.08 0.08 3.33
CA SER A 257 -2.16 -0.51 1.99
C SER A 257 -3.56 -0.99 1.69
N THR A 258 -3.89 -1.11 0.42
CA THR A 258 -5.27 -1.33 -0.01
C THR A 258 -5.64 -2.80 -0.14
N ASP A 259 -4.74 -3.66 -0.63
CA ASP A 259 -5.09 -4.98 -1.14
C ASP A 259 -6.23 -4.89 -2.17
N VAL A 260 -6.14 -3.87 -3.05
CA VAL A 260 -7.19 -3.61 -4.06
C VAL A 260 -7.21 -4.68 -5.13
N HIS A 261 -8.40 -5.16 -5.42
CA HIS A 261 -8.68 -6.15 -6.48
C HIS A 261 -10.15 -6.06 -6.90
N VAL A 262 -10.54 -6.73 -7.99
CA VAL A 262 -11.92 -6.68 -8.52
C VAL A 262 -13.01 -7.03 -7.50
N GLY A 263 -12.71 -7.76 -6.45
CA GLY A 263 -13.68 -8.14 -5.42
C GLY A 263 -13.90 -7.10 -4.33
N ASN A 264 -13.18 -5.98 -4.33
CA ASN A 264 -13.28 -4.96 -3.30
C ASN A 264 -13.12 -3.51 -3.81
N ILE A 265 -12.86 -3.32 -5.10
CA ILE A 265 -12.71 -1.99 -5.71
C ILE A 265 -14.03 -1.20 -5.71
N ASP A 266 -15.18 -1.89 -5.77
CA ASP A 266 -16.51 -1.27 -5.62
C ASP A 266 -16.96 -1.20 -4.15
N GLY A 267 -16.09 -1.55 -3.23
CA GLY A 267 -16.27 -1.54 -1.77
C GLY A 267 -15.87 -2.87 -1.13
N PRO A 268 -15.41 -2.84 0.11
CA PRO A 268 -15.26 -1.67 0.98
C PRO A 268 -13.96 -0.88 0.78
N VAL A 269 -13.02 -1.32 -0.08
CA VAL A 269 -11.71 -0.68 -0.28
C VAL A 269 -11.83 0.60 -1.08
N PHE A 270 -12.36 0.53 -2.28
CA PHE A 270 -12.45 1.56 -3.33
C PHE A 270 -11.06 1.93 -3.87
N ASP A 271 -10.29 2.74 -3.13
CA ASP A 271 -9.00 3.30 -3.51
C ASP A 271 -8.11 3.56 -2.28
N MET A 272 -6.88 3.98 -2.52
CA MET A 272 -5.91 4.32 -1.47
C MET A 272 -6.35 5.54 -0.64
N PRO A 273 -6.78 6.68 -1.21
CA PRO A 273 -7.28 7.83 -0.45
C PRO A 273 -8.45 7.49 0.47
N THR A 274 -9.37 6.62 0.04
CA THR A 274 -10.46 6.13 0.88
C THR A 274 -9.93 5.30 2.05
N THR A 275 -8.98 4.39 1.79
CA THR A 275 -8.34 3.57 2.84
C THR A 275 -7.58 4.46 3.84
N MET A 276 -6.86 5.47 3.36
CA MET A 276 -6.19 6.48 4.20
C MET A 276 -7.21 7.27 5.04
N SER A 277 -8.31 7.70 4.45
CA SER A 277 -9.34 8.51 5.12
C SER A 277 -10.05 7.76 6.24
N LYS A 278 -10.15 6.43 6.16
CA LYS A 278 -10.66 5.58 7.26
C LYS A 278 -9.84 5.74 8.53
N MET A 279 -8.57 6.03 8.43
CA MET A 279 -7.67 6.15 9.58
C MET A 279 -7.99 7.36 10.46
N PHE A 280 -8.65 8.39 9.93
CA PHE A 280 -9.18 9.49 10.75
C PHE A 280 -10.19 9.00 11.80
N THR A 281 -10.98 7.97 11.47
CA THR A 281 -12.01 7.43 12.37
C THR A 281 -11.43 6.78 13.62
N VAL A 282 -10.17 6.35 13.58
CA VAL A 282 -9.45 5.74 14.71
C VAL A 282 -8.49 6.71 15.39
N GLY A 283 -8.53 8.00 15.02
CA GLY A 283 -7.79 9.08 15.67
C GLY A 283 -6.34 9.23 15.21
N LEU A 284 -5.95 8.70 14.04
CA LEU A 284 -4.67 9.01 13.45
C LEU A 284 -4.68 10.44 12.88
N SER A 285 -3.60 11.17 13.08
CA SER A 285 -3.41 12.49 12.49
C SER A 285 -3.10 12.42 10.99
N LEU A 286 -3.37 13.51 10.26
CA LEU A 286 -3.04 13.61 8.84
C LEU A 286 -1.56 13.29 8.57
N ASN A 287 -0.63 13.79 9.39
CA ASN A 287 0.80 13.57 9.21
C ASN A 287 1.17 12.10 9.40
N GLU A 288 0.56 11.39 10.36
CA GLU A 288 0.75 9.96 10.53
C GLU A 288 0.22 9.17 9.32
N ILE A 289 -0.96 9.54 8.83
CA ILE A 289 -1.56 8.89 7.65
C ILE A 289 -0.67 9.09 6.42
N ILE A 290 -0.16 10.30 6.19
CA ILE A 290 0.77 10.58 5.08
C ILE A 290 2.07 9.79 5.25
N ASP A 291 2.65 9.76 6.46
CA ASP A 291 3.87 9.01 6.73
C ASP A 291 3.72 7.50 6.45
N MET A 292 2.60 6.93 6.88
CA MET A 292 2.24 5.51 6.68
C MET A 292 1.89 5.17 5.22
N SER A 293 1.74 6.17 4.36
CA SER A 293 1.36 6.02 2.95
C SER A 293 2.43 6.55 1.97
N THR A 294 3.55 7.07 2.48
CA THR A 294 4.65 7.63 1.66
C THR A 294 6.02 7.13 2.12
N ARG A 295 6.61 7.75 3.14
CA ARG A 295 7.98 7.48 3.60
C ARG A 295 8.15 6.07 4.17
N ILE A 296 7.26 5.64 5.08
CA ILE A 296 7.42 4.32 5.73
C ILE A 296 7.32 3.19 4.70
N PRO A 297 6.32 3.12 3.81
CA PRO A 297 6.28 2.08 2.79
C PRO A 297 7.42 2.19 1.77
N ALA A 298 7.91 3.39 1.41
CA ALA A 298 9.10 3.54 0.57
C ALA A 298 10.34 2.93 1.23
N ARG A 299 10.49 3.11 2.56
CA ARG A 299 11.55 2.47 3.34
C ARG A 299 11.41 0.95 3.41
N ALA A 300 10.17 0.44 3.49
CA ALA A 300 9.92 -1.00 3.45
C ALA A 300 10.34 -1.64 2.12
N LEU A 301 10.36 -0.86 1.03
CA LEU A 301 10.86 -1.27 -0.28
C LEU A 301 12.37 -0.99 -0.48
N ASP A 302 13.07 -0.48 0.54
CA ASP A 302 14.47 0.03 0.45
C ASP A 302 14.64 1.15 -0.60
N GLN A 303 13.61 1.98 -0.78
CA GLN A 303 13.55 3.05 -1.78
C GLN A 303 13.42 4.45 -1.16
N GLU A 304 13.56 4.63 0.16
CA GLU A 304 13.30 5.91 0.84
C GLU A 304 14.21 7.07 0.42
N ARG A 305 15.32 6.79 -0.27
CA ARG A 305 16.23 7.83 -0.79
C ARG A 305 15.73 8.48 -2.06
N GLU A 306 14.82 7.82 -2.77
CA GLU A 306 14.30 8.26 -4.06
C GLU A 306 12.80 8.52 -4.04
N LEU A 307 12.07 7.78 -3.20
CA LEU A 307 10.61 7.76 -3.13
C LEU A 307 10.10 8.16 -1.74
N GLY A 308 8.83 8.53 -1.67
CA GLY A 308 8.16 8.86 -0.41
C GLY A 308 8.65 10.16 0.25
N SER A 309 9.34 11.03 -0.52
CA SER A 309 9.84 12.33 -0.10
C SER A 309 9.75 13.35 -1.23
N LEU A 310 9.70 14.65 -0.87
CA LEU A 310 9.84 15.78 -1.78
C LEU A 310 11.23 16.44 -1.67
N ALA A 311 12.19 15.80 -1.01
CA ALA A 311 13.54 16.35 -0.89
C ALA A 311 14.13 16.69 -2.26
N VAL A 312 14.90 17.78 -2.32
CA VAL A 312 15.55 18.20 -3.56
C VAL A 312 16.44 17.08 -4.12
N GLY A 313 16.27 16.77 -5.39
CA GLY A 313 16.95 15.69 -6.10
C GLY A 313 16.23 14.35 -6.12
N THR A 314 15.14 14.16 -5.32
CA THR A 314 14.31 12.95 -5.39
C THR A 314 13.43 12.95 -6.64
N VAL A 315 12.86 11.79 -6.95
CA VAL A 315 11.90 11.65 -8.06
C VAL A 315 10.71 12.57 -7.83
N ALA A 316 10.29 13.29 -8.86
CA ALA A 316 9.14 14.19 -8.81
C ALA A 316 7.82 13.41 -8.93
N ASP A 317 7.53 12.64 -7.88
CA ASP A 317 6.25 12.01 -7.62
C ASP A 317 5.52 12.85 -6.58
N VAL A 318 4.46 13.55 -6.97
CA VAL A 318 3.77 14.54 -6.12
C VAL A 318 2.26 14.38 -6.24
N VAL A 319 1.57 14.45 -5.11
CA VAL A 319 0.10 14.48 -5.08
C VAL A 319 -0.37 15.78 -4.45
N VAL A 320 -1.25 16.49 -5.16
CA VAL A 320 -1.98 17.64 -4.62
C VAL A 320 -3.38 17.19 -4.30
N SER A 321 -3.78 17.31 -3.02
CA SER A 321 -5.08 16.84 -2.54
C SER A 321 -5.82 17.91 -1.77
N SER A 322 -7.15 17.97 -1.89
CA SER A 322 -7.99 18.64 -0.89
C SER A 322 -8.19 17.73 0.33
N ILE A 323 -8.45 18.37 1.48
CA ILE A 323 -9.00 17.71 2.66
C ILE A 323 -10.43 18.19 2.79
N ASP A 324 -11.35 17.44 2.22
CA ASP A 324 -12.76 17.80 2.16
C ASP A 324 -13.39 17.65 3.55
N GLN A 325 -14.07 18.69 4.00
CA GLN A 325 -14.74 18.73 5.30
C GLN A 325 -16.21 18.30 5.15
N GLY A 326 -16.67 17.38 5.99
CA GLY A 326 -18.04 16.86 5.91
C GLY A 326 -18.31 15.73 6.89
N GLU A 327 -19.31 14.92 6.60
CA GLU A 327 -19.59 13.67 7.30
C GLU A 327 -19.44 12.51 6.31
N TYR A 328 -18.35 11.78 6.44
CA TYR A 328 -18.00 10.66 5.56
C TYR A 328 -18.11 9.36 6.31
N THR A 329 -19.03 8.49 5.89
CA THR A 329 -19.23 7.17 6.50
C THR A 329 -18.45 6.12 5.72
N TYR A 330 -17.54 5.45 6.43
CA TYR A 330 -16.71 4.37 5.89
C TYR A 330 -17.13 3.03 6.45
N MET A 331 -17.00 1.98 5.66
CA MET A 331 -17.32 0.60 6.02
C MET A 331 -16.06 -0.26 6.01
N ASP A 332 -15.98 -1.21 6.92
CA ASP A 332 -14.94 -2.24 6.95
C ASP A 332 -15.42 -3.58 6.38
N VAL A 333 -14.57 -4.61 6.49
CA VAL A 333 -14.87 -5.96 5.96
C VAL A 333 -15.96 -6.70 6.75
N LEU A 334 -16.35 -6.22 7.93
CA LEU A 334 -17.45 -6.75 8.72
C LEU A 334 -18.76 -5.98 8.50
N HIS A 335 -18.78 -5.04 7.54
CA HIS A 335 -19.86 -4.08 7.34
C HIS A 335 -20.12 -3.17 8.54
N GLU A 336 -19.17 -3.08 9.48
CA GLU A 336 -19.22 -2.05 10.52
C GLU A 336 -18.85 -0.69 9.91
N THR A 337 -19.56 0.34 10.36
CA THR A 337 -19.35 1.69 9.84
C THR A 337 -18.77 2.63 10.89
N ARG A 338 -17.95 3.58 10.43
CA ARG A 338 -17.43 4.70 11.22
C ARG A 338 -17.54 5.97 10.39
N THR A 339 -17.73 7.10 11.06
CA THR A 339 -17.82 8.41 10.41
C THR A 339 -16.62 9.27 10.76
N ALA A 340 -15.97 9.82 9.75
CA ALA A 340 -14.96 10.86 9.88
C ALA A 340 -15.51 12.21 9.41
N LYS A 341 -14.86 13.30 9.84
CA LYS A 341 -15.17 14.66 9.39
C LYS A 341 -14.33 15.10 8.20
N GLU A 342 -13.36 14.32 7.84
CA GLU A 342 -12.38 14.63 6.81
C GLU A 342 -12.27 13.48 5.80
N LYS A 343 -12.01 13.88 4.55
CA LYS A 343 -11.74 12.96 3.44
C LYS A 343 -10.57 13.51 2.62
N ILE A 344 -9.59 12.67 2.35
CA ILE A 344 -8.49 12.97 1.43
C ILE A 344 -8.98 12.77 0.01
N ASN A 345 -8.81 13.80 -0.84
CA ASN A 345 -9.27 13.77 -2.22
C ASN A 345 -8.16 14.25 -3.17
N PRO A 346 -7.43 13.35 -3.85
CA PRO A 346 -6.41 13.72 -4.83
C PRO A 346 -7.00 14.41 -6.05
N GLU A 347 -6.47 15.59 -6.37
CA GLU A 347 -6.92 16.40 -7.50
C GLU A 347 -5.89 16.44 -8.63
N THR A 348 -4.59 16.43 -8.29
CA THR A 348 -3.53 16.41 -9.28
C THR A 348 -2.48 15.40 -8.85
N VAL A 349 -2.14 14.51 -9.76
CA VAL A 349 -1.08 13.53 -9.59
C VAL A 349 0.04 13.84 -10.57
N ILE A 350 1.26 13.96 -10.05
CA ILE A 350 2.48 14.12 -10.84
C ILE A 350 3.31 12.87 -10.62
N TYR A 351 3.63 12.19 -11.70
CA TYR A 351 4.42 10.97 -11.72
C TYR A 351 5.68 11.18 -12.57
N SER A 352 6.84 10.98 -11.97
CA SER A 352 8.13 11.21 -12.63
C SER A 352 8.17 12.56 -13.38
N GLY A 353 7.65 13.62 -12.74
CA GLY A 353 7.63 14.98 -13.27
C GLY A 353 6.59 15.27 -14.36
N ASN A 354 5.69 14.34 -14.64
CA ASN A 354 4.60 14.53 -15.60
C ASN A 354 3.24 14.49 -14.89
N ILE A 355 2.37 15.42 -15.26
CA ILE A 355 0.99 15.41 -14.76
C ILE A 355 0.27 14.20 -15.38
N TYR A 356 -0.34 13.38 -14.53
CA TYR A 356 -1.18 12.28 -14.97
C TYR A 356 -2.54 12.82 -15.46
N ASP A 357 -2.90 12.49 -16.68
CA ASP A 357 -4.11 12.89 -17.37
C ASP A 357 -4.97 11.70 -17.85
N GLY A 358 -4.64 10.50 -17.32
CA GLY A 358 -5.38 9.27 -17.66
C GLY A 358 -6.71 9.14 -16.94
N ASP A 359 -7.43 8.11 -17.33
CA ASP A 359 -8.75 7.79 -16.76
C ASP A 359 -8.62 7.36 -15.29
N LYS A 360 -9.67 7.65 -14.51
CA LYS A 360 -9.90 7.10 -13.17
C LYS A 360 -10.92 5.98 -13.23
N TYR A 361 -10.72 4.96 -12.42
CA TYR A 361 -11.75 3.96 -12.20
C TYR A 361 -12.95 4.59 -11.48
N GLU A 362 -14.14 4.38 -12.01
CA GLU A 362 -15.40 4.80 -11.41
C GLU A 362 -16.05 3.57 -10.75
N PRO A 363 -16.16 3.53 -9.41
CA PRO A 363 -16.80 2.41 -8.72
C PRO A 363 -18.26 2.24 -9.18
N VAL A 364 -18.65 1.01 -9.43
CA VAL A 364 -20.03 0.66 -9.75
C VAL A 364 -20.85 0.64 -8.46
N GLU A 365 -21.92 1.43 -8.38
CA GLU A 365 -22.87 1.34 -7.27
C GLU A 365 -23.39 -0.11 -7.15
N MET A 366 -23.05 -0.78 -6.08
CA MET A 366 -23.62 -2.08 -5.75
C MET A 366 -25.09 -1.91 -5.41
N THR A 367 -25.96 -2.13 -6.39
CA THR A 367 -27.41 -1.95 -6.27
C THR A 367 -28.09 -3.00 -5.37
N HIS A 368 -27.36 -4.04 -4.95
CA HIS A 368 -27.89 -5.08 -4.07
C HIS A 368 -26.88 -5.50 -2.99
N LYS A 369 -27.34 -5.47 -1.74
CA LYS A 369 -26.62 -5.97 -0.55
C LYS A 369 -26.28 -7.49 -0.56
N HIS A 370 -26.48 -8.18 -1.68
CA HIS A 370 -26.38 -9.63 -1.79
C HIS A 370 -25.35 -10.14 -2.81
N ASP A 371 -24.65 -9.26 -3.52
CA ASP A 371 -23.65 -9.68 -4.51
C ASP A 371 -22.23 -9.75 -3.93
N ALA A 372 -22.10 -10.20 -2.69
CA ALA A 372 -20.80 -10.70 -2.23
C ALA A 372 -20.44 -11.94 -3.09
N PRO A 373 -19.22 -12.00 -3.68
CA PRO A 373 -18.85 -13.14 -4.51
C PRO A 373 -19.05 -14.47 -3.75
N PRO A 374 -19.50 -15.53 -4.44
CA PRO A 374 -19.82 -16.80 -3.82
C PRO A 374 -18.58 -17.34 -3.10
N GLY A 375 -18.66 -17.46 -1.78
CA GLY A 375 -17.56 -17.85 -0.87
C GLY A 375 -17.50 -17.03 0.42
N PHE A 376 -18.27 -15.95 0.54
CA PHE A 376 -18.38 -15.13 1.74
C PHE A 376 -19.59 -15.54 2.60
N ILE A 377 -19.62 -16.76 3.06
CA ILE A 377 -20.53 -17.13 4.16
C ILE A 377 -19.71 -17.03 5.44
N LEU A 378 -19.91 -15.94 6.20
CA LEU A 378 -19.67 -15.96 7.63
C LEU A 378 -20.72 -16.93 8.19
N THR A 379 -20.39 -18.19 8.39
CA THR A 379 -21.22 -19.07 9.19
C THR A 379 -21.14 -18.55 10.62
N GLU A 380 -22.18 -17.84 11.03
CA GLU A 380 -22.53 -17.70 12.44
C GLU A 380 -22.85 -19.10 12.96
N THR A 381 -21.99 -19.68 13.75
CA THR A 381 -22.31 -20.62 14.85
C THR A 381 -21.27 -20.48 15.93
#